data_b828ae008ef440f159242733a45280d2
#
_entry.id   b828ae008ef440f159242733a45280d2
#
_cell.length_a   1.000
_cell.length_b   1.000
_cell.length_c   1.000
_cell.angle_alpha   90.00
_cell.angle_beta   90.00
_cell.angle_gamma   90.00
#
_symmetry.space_group_name_H-M   'P 1'
#
loop_
_entity.id
_entity.type
_entity.pdbx_description
1 polymer ?
#
loop_
_entity_poly.entity_id
_entity_poly.type
_entity_poly.pdbx_seq_one_letter_code
_entity_poly.pdbx_strand_id
1 'polypeptide(L)'
;MKKMQLVIVSILLGVSSLFGGVYNVDPSHTNVAFSVKHMMISTVNGEFQKFDGSFELEDETNKLVALSGEMDVESINTNIAKRDAHLKSDEIFNAEMYPKVTFVLDSVKDDKAYGKLTIKGTTKDVALDYEFGGTITDPWGRQRAGLSLSGKIDRRDYDITWNQALEAGGVVVSEIVKLNIEIQGILKAEDDF
;
A
#
# COMPACT_ATOMS: atom_id res chain seq x y z
N MET A 1 -26.65 63.94 23.82
CA MET A 1 -25.51 63.04 23.93
C MET A 1 -25.93 61.66 23.38
N LYS A 2 -25.59 61.36 22.12
CA LYS A 2 -25.92 60.09 21.48
C LYS A 2 -24.83 59.07 21.84
N LYS A 3 -25.21 57.96 22.50
CA LYS A 3 -24.32 56.83 22.78
C LYS A 3 -24.15 56.02 21.51
N MET A 4 -22.94 55.98 20.99
CA MET A 4 -22.51 55.16 19.86
C MET A 4 -22.25 53.75 20.41
N GLN A 5 -23.10 52.79 20.08
CA GLN A 5 -22.87 51.37 20.35
C GLN A 5 -21.88 50.83 19.33
N LEU A 6 -20.72 50.39 19.82
CA LEU A 6 -19.71 49.71 19.03
C LEU A 6 -20.15 48.24 18.88
N VAL A 7 -20.55 47.85 17.70
CA VAL A 7 -20.83 46.47 17.37
C VAL A 7 -19.50 45.80 17.00
N ILE A 8 -18.98 44.97 17.88
CA ILE A 8 -17.82 44.12 17.60
C ILE A 8 -18.33 42.90 16.81
N VAL A 9 -18.10 42.92 15.51
CA VAL A 9 -18.29 41.74 14.67
C VAL A 9 -17.10 40.81 14.87
N SER A 10 -17.27 39.76 15.66
CA SER A 10 -16.30 38.68 15.80
C SER A 10 -16.34 37.86 14.51
N ILE A 11 -15.37 38.06 13.62
CA ILE A 11 -15.10 37.14 12.50
C ILE A 11 -14.50 35.90 13.11
N LEU A 12 -15.29 34.84 13.27
CA LEU A 12 -14.76 33.50 13.45
C LEU A 12 -14.06 33.11 12.12
N LEU A 13 -12.75 33.30 12.09
CA LEU A 13 -11.89 32.65 11.13
C LEU A 13 -11.99 31.14 11.46
N GLY A 14 -12.78 30.38 10.67
CA GLY A 14 -12.73 28.94 10.69
C GLY A 14 -11.31 28.53 10.29
N VAL A 15 -10.55 28.08 11.26
CA VAL A 15 -9.30 27.37 11.02
C VAL A 15 -9.70 26.08 10.33
N SER A 16 -9.58 26.03 9.01
CA SER A 16 -9.58 24.77 8.29
C SER A 16 -8.36 24.03 8.82
N SER A 17 -8.56 23.04 9.65
CA SER A 17 -7.52 22.12 10.07
C SER A 17 -7.01 21.43 8.77
N LEU A 18 -5.83 21.82 8.34
CA LEU A 18 -5.10 21.12 7.29
C LEU A 18 -4.60 19.84 7.96
N PHE A 19 -5.08 18.71 7.49
CA PHE A 19 -4.90 17.41 8.15
C PHE A 19 -3.72 16.66 7.56
N GLY A 20 -2.52 17.14 7.86
CA GLY A 20 -1.34 16.30 7.84
C GLY A 20 -1.33 15.39 9.06
N GLY A 21 -0.36 14.50 9.13
CA GLY A 21 -0.14 13.63 10.27
C GLY A 21 0.02 12.17 9.90
N VAL A 22 0.15 11.32 10.90
CA VAL A 22 0.37 9.89 10.76
C VAL A 22 -0.97 9.16 10.69
N TYR A 23 -1.16 8.38 9.64
CA TYR A 23 -2.33 7.54 9.42
C TYR A 23 -1.95 6.08 9.60
N ASN A 24 -2.66 5.37 10.46
CA ASN A 24 -2.58 3.91 10.54
C ASN A 24 -3.44 3.30 9.44
N VAL A 25 -2.90 2.31 8.74
CA VAL A 25 -3.64 1.58 7.69
C VAL A 25 -4.88 0.93 8.29
N ASP A 26 -6.04 1.12 7.64
CA ASP A 26 -7.29 0.45 7.98
C ASP A 26 -7.43 -0.85 7.16
N PRO A 27 -7.23 -2.04 7.76
CA PRO A 27 -7.29 -3.29 7.01
C PRO A 27 -8.67 -3.59 6.40
N SER A 28 -9.73 -2.96 6.92
CA SER A 28 -11.09 -3.18 6.42
C SER A 28 -11.36 -2.48 5.08
N HIS A 29 -10.53 -1.48 4.73
CA HIS A 29 -10.70 -0.66 3.52
C HIS A 29 -9.40 -0.57 2.70
N THR A 30 -8.45 -1.46 2.95
CA THR A 30 -7.18 -1.55 2.25
C THR A 30 -7.12 -2.88 1.52
N ASN A 31 -6.56 -2.87 0.30
CA ASN A 31 -6.34 -4.07 -0.49
C ASN A 31 -4.89 -4.12 -0.98
N VAL A 32 -4.17 -5.18 -0.66
CA VAL A 32 -2.80 -5.43 -1.11
C VAL A 32 -2.83 -6.60 -2.09
N ALA A 33 -3.04 -6.27 -3.37
CA ALA A 33 -3.24 -7.25 -4.42
C ALA A 33 -2.07 -7.33 -5.41
N PHE A 34 -1.95 -8.49 -6.03
CA PHE A 34 -1.03 -8.73 -7.14
C PHE A 34 -1.67 -9.57 -8.22
N SER A 35 -1.09 -9.55 -9.42
CA SER A 35 -1.51 -10.43 -10.50
C SER A 35 -0.35 -10.86 -11.37
N VAL A 36 -0.46 -12.07 -11.93
CA VAL A 36 0.57 -12.66 -12.78
C VAL A 36 -0.07 -13.40 -13.97
N LYS A 37 0.57 -13.39 -15.13
CA LYS A 37 0.14 -14.18 -16.26
C LYS A 37 0.46 -15.66 -16.07
N HIS A 38 -0.52 -16.50 -16.36
CA HIS A 38 -0.42 -17.96 -16.32
C HIS A 38 -0.59 -18.54 -17.73
N MET A 39 0.37 -19.36 -18.16
CA MET A 39 0.45 -19.97 -19.50
C MET A 39 0.28 -18.95 -20.63
N MET A 40 0.60 -17.69 -20.42
CA MET A 40 0.45 -16.55 -21.36
C MET A 40 -1.00 -16.23 -21.76
N ILE A 41 -2.00 -16.99 -21.34
CA ILE A 41 -3.41 -16.88 -21.79
C ILE A 41 -4.38 -16.39 -20.72
N SER A 42 -4.06 -16.56 -19.43
CA SER A 42 -4.93 -16.15 -18.32
C SER A 42 -4.18 -15.30 -17.29
N THR A 43 -4.91 -14.76 -16.32
CA THR A 43 -4.34 -13.99 -15.21
C THR A 43 -4.75 -14.66 -13.91
N VAL A 44 -3.78 -14.94 -13.06
CA VAL A 44 -3.98 -15.30 -11.67
C VAL A 44 -3.91 -14.04 -10.85
N ASN A 45 -4.93 -13.78 -10.06
CA ASN A 45 -4.96 -12.72 -9.05
C ASN A 45 -4.72 -13.33 -7.67
N GLY A 46 -4.07 -12.58 -6.81
CA GLY A 46 -3.84 -12.91 -5.41
C GLY A 46 -3.79 -11.65 -4.55
N GLU A 47 -3.91 -11.84 -3.27
CA GLU A 47 -3.87 -10.77 -2.27
C GLU A 47 -3.17 -11.25 -1.00
N PHE A 48 -2.70 -10.33 -0.18
CA PHE A 48 -2.32 -10.57 1.19
C PHE A 48 -3.49 -10.18 2.09
N GLN A 49 -4.00 -11.12 2.89
CA GLN A 49 -5.15 -10.90 3.78
C GLN A 49 -4.77 -10.34 5.15
N LYS A 50 -3.47 -10.40 5.52
CA LYS A 50 -2.93 -9.82 6.74
C LYS A 50 -1.76 -8.93 6.39
N PHE A 51 -1.89 -7.68 6.77
CA PHE A 51 -0.89 -6.65 6.58
C PHE A 51 -1.07 -5.58 7.66
N ASP A 52 -0.03 -4.80 7.87
CA ASP A 52 -0.02 -3.64 8.74
C ASP A 52 0.84 -2.55 8.11
N GLY A 53 0.65 -1.31 8.55
CA GLY A 53 1.42 -0.20 8.05
C GLY A 53 0.91 1.15 8.49
N SER A 54 1.69 2.17 8.13
CA SER A 54 1.32 3.55 8.35
C SER A 54 1.88 4.44 7.25
N PHE A 55 1.27 5.59 7.08
CA PHE A 55 1.80 6.64 6.21
C PHE A 55 1.61 8.01 6.86
N GLU A 56 2.43 8.95 6.44
CA GLU A 56 2.40 10.32 6.91
C GLU A 56 2.18 11.28 5.76
N LEU A 57 1.25 12.20 5.96
CA LEU A 57 0.98 13.31 5.04
C LEU A 57 1.49 14.60 5.67
N GLU A 58 2.11 15.46 4.86
CA GLU A 58 2.51 16.81 5.25
C GLU A 58 1.28 17.69 5.47
N ASP A 59 1.25 18.45 6.57
CA ASP A 59 0.09 19.21 7.04
C ASP A 59 -0.55 20.13 5.99
N GLU A 60 0.22 20.94 5.30
CA GLU A 60 -0.33 22.00 4.44
C GLU A 60 -0.60 21.54 3.00
N THR A 61 0.05 20.47 2.58
CA THR A 61 0.08 20.06 1.18
C THR A 61 -0.57 18.71 0.92
N ASN A 62 -0.82 17.90 1.95
CA ASN A 62 -1.22 16.50 1.88
C ASN A 62 -0.25 15.64 1.05
N LYS A 63 1.02 16.06 0.95
CA LYS A 63 2.03 15.25 0.29
C LYS A 63 2.39 14.06 1.15
N LEU A 64 2.51 12.90 0.52
CA LEU A 64 3.02 11.71 1.16
C LEU A 64 4.51 11.87 1.44
N VAL A 65 4.89 11.89 2.73
CA VAL A 65 6.29 12.06 3.18
C VAL A 65 6.88 10.78 3.77
N ALA A 66 6.04 9.89 4.29
CA ALA A 66 6.45 8.57 4.75
C ALA A 66 5.37 7.53 4.43
N LEU A 67 5.78 6.30 4.14
CA LEU A 67 4.91 5.13 4.02
C LEU A 67 5.73 3.89 4.34
N SER A 68 5.25 3.10 5.26
CA SER A 68 5.78 1.77 5.53
C SER A 68 4.66 0.76 5.65
N GLY A 69 4.89 -0.44 5.12
CA GLY A 69 3.93 -1.53 5.21
C GLY A 69 4.62 -2.88 5.27
N GLU A 70 4.00 -3.80 5.98
CA GLU A 70 4.40 -5.19 6.01
C GLU A 70 3.20 -6.09 5.71
N MET A 71 3.43 -7.14 4.92
CA MET A 71 2.45 -8.14 4.53
C MET A 71 2.90 -9.51 5.01
N ASP A 72 1.98 -10.24 5.61
CA ASP A 72 2.22 -11.58 6.12
C ASP A 72 2.15 -12.61 4.97
N VAL A 73 3.25 -13.28 4.66
CA VAL A 73 3.34 -14.26 3.58
C VAL A 73 2.37 -15.43 3.79
N GLU A 74 2.13 -15.83 5.04
CA GLU A 74 1.16 -16.88 5.38
C GLU A 74 -0.29 -16.50 5.03
N SER A 75 -0.56 -15.21 4.83
CA SER A 75 -1.89 -14.71 4.47
C SER A 75 -2.17 -14.64 2.97
N ILE A 76 -1.24 -15.09 2.12
CA ILE A 76 -1.44 -15.12 0.67
C ILE A 76 -2.65 -15.96 0.33
N ASN A 77 -3.56 -15.37 -0.45
CA ASN A 77 -4.78 -15.99 -0.92
C ASN A 77 -4.95 -15.75 -2.44
N THR A 78 -5.08 -16.82 -3.19
CA THR A 78 -5.40 -16.80 -4.62
C THR A 78 -6.69 -17.55 -4.92
N ASN A 79 -7.51 -17.83 -3.88
CA ASN A 79 -8.75 -18.60 -3.95
C ASN A 79 -8.57 -20.08 -4.36
N ILE A 80 -7.35 -20.63 -4.29
CA ILE A 80 -7.06 -22.06 -4.53
C ILE A 80 -6.04 -22.52 -3.47
N ALA A 81 -6.50 -23.24 -2.46
CA ALA A 81 -5.68 -23.66 -1.31
C ALA A 81 -4.40 -24.42 -1.69
N LYS A 82 -4.43 -25.28 -2.73
CA LYS A 82 -3.24 -25.99 -3.20
C LYS A 82 -2.19 -25.04 -3.78
N ARG A 83 -2.61 -24.00 -4.50
CA ARG A 83 -1.71 -22.96 -5.03
C ARG A 83 -1.17 -22.09 -3.92
N ASP A 84 -2.01 -21.71 -2.97
CA ASP A 84 -1.60 -20.89 -1.82
C ASP A 84 -0.55 -21.63 -0.96
N ALA A 85 -0.72 -22.94 -0.73
CA ALA A 85 0.28 -23.77 -0.07
C ALA A 85 1.62 -23.82 -0.85
N HIS A 86 1.58 -23.93 -2.17
CA HIS A 86 2.79 -23.90 -3.01
C HIS A 86 3.45 -22.50 -2.99
N LEU A 87 2.68 -21.42 -3.05
CA LEU A 87 3.24 -20.06 -2.93
C LEU A 87 4.02 -19.86 -1.62
N LYS A 88 3.55 -20.44 -0.51
CA LYS A 88 4.18 -20.33 0.81
C LYS A 88 5.40 -21.22 0.99
N SER A 89 5.56 -22.25 0.14
CA SER A 89 6.67 -23.22 0.24
C SER A 89 8.04 -22.57 -0.01
N ASP A 90 9.10 -23.33 0.30
CA ASP A 90 10.51 -22.94 0.09
C ASP A 90 10.85 -22.72 -1.39
N GLU A 91 10.12 -23.34 -2.31
CA GLU A 91 10.29 -23.14 -3.76
C GLU A 91 9.94 -21.73 -4.21
N ILE A 92 9.04 -21.02 -3.50
CA ILE A 92 8.57 -19.69 -3.92
C ILE A 92 8.90 -18.65 -2.85
N PHE A 93 8.01 -18.39 -1.88
CA PHE A 93 8.24 -17.33 -0.88
C PHE A 93 9.04 -17.79 0.33
N ASN A 94 9.04 -19.09 0.65
CA ASN A 94 9.63 -19.64 1.86
C ASN A 94 9.14 -18.91 3.13
N ALA A 95 7.84 -19.00 3.38
CA ALA A 95 7.15 -18.27 4.44
C ALA A 95 7.71 -18.57 5.84
N GLU A 96 8.25 -19.77 6.07
CA GLU A 96 8.88 -20.16 7.34
C GLU A 96 10.13 -19.31 7.63
N MET A 97 10.98 -19.09 6.62
CA MET A 97 12.23 -18.32 6.76
C MET A 97 12.01 -16.81 6.54
N TYR A 98 11.09 -16.46 5.66
CA TYR A 98 10.80 -15.08 5.26
C TYR A 98 9.32 -14.78 5.44
N PRO A 99 8.83 -14.61 6.69
CA PRO A 99 7.40 -14.50 6.97
C PRO A 99 6.76 -13.19 6.49
N LYS A 100 7.57 -12.20 6.11
CA LYS A 100 7.10 -10.88 5.72
C LYS A 100 7.61 -10.45 4.35
N VAL A 101 6.73 -9.74 3.63
CA VAL A 101 7.10 -8.82 2.55
C VAL A 101 6.99 -7.42 3.11
N THR A 102 7.96 -6.53 2.84
CA THR A 102 7.94 -5.17 3.37
C THR A 102 8.18 -4.14 2.29
N PHE A 103 7.55 -2.97 2.46
CA PHE A 103 7.81 -1.79 1.64
C PHE A 103 8.10 -0.59 2.55
N VAL A 104 9.10 0.21 2.16
CA VAL A 104 9.44 1.48 2.82
C VAL A 104 9.64 2.53 1.74
N LEU A 105 8.91 3.64 1.84
CA LEU A 105 9.01 4.78 0.95
C LEU A 105 10.34 5.53 1.20
N ASP A 106 11.04 5.87 0.14
CA ASP A 106 12.18 6.80 0.17
C ASP A 106 11.75 8.22 -0.24
N SER A 107 10.90 8.35 -1.27
CA SER A 107 10.41 9.66 -1.75
C SER A 107 9.23 9.53 -2.71
N VAL A 108 8.48 10.62 -2.89
CA VAL A 108 7.50 10.77 -3.98
C VAL A 108 7.95 11.88 -4.91
N LYS A 109 7.98 11.59 -6.21
CA LYS A 109 8.32 12.55 -7.25
C LYS A 109 7.58 12.20 -8.54
N ASP A 110 7.00 13.21 -9.21
CA ASP A 110 6.34 13.08 -10.52
C ASP A 110 5.32 11.90 -10.55
N ASP A 111 4.43 11.85 -9.53
CA ASP A 111 3.42 10.80 -9.34
C ASP A 111 3.99 9.38 -9.25
N LYS A 112 5.25 9.27 -8.81
CA LYS A 112 5.93 8.01 -8.51
C LYS A 112 6.34 7.95 -7.05
N ALA A 113 6.03 6.85 -6.40
CA ALA A 113 6.57 6.47 -5.09
C ALA A 113 7.82 5.62 -5.32
N TYR A 114 8.98 6.17 -4.95
CA TYR A 114 10.25 5.46 -4.93
C TYR A 114 10.46 4.88 -3.54
N GLY A 115 10.87 3.64 -3.46
CA GLY A 115 11.06 2.98 -2.18
C GLY A 115 11.74 1.63 -2.29
N LYS A 116 11.89 0.97 -1.14
CA LYS A 116 12.54 -0.32 -0.99
C LYS A 116 11.49 -1.40 -0.75
N LEU A 117 11.41 -2.36 -1.68
CA LEU A 117 10.57 -3.54 -1.55
C LEU A 117 11.45 -4.74 -1.19
N THR A 118 11.11 -5.41 -0.11
CA THR A 118 11.80 -6.62 0.34
C THR A 118 10.89 -7.83 0.21
N ILE A 119 11.32 -8.81 -0.56
CA ILE A 119 10.62 -10.10 -0.75
C ILE A 119 11.67 -11.21 -0.58
N LYS A 120 11.31 -12.27 0.15
CA LYS A 120 12.20 -13.44 0.36
C LYS A 120 13.62 -13.03 0.80
N GLY A 121 13.71 -12.04 1.69
CA GLY A 121 14.97 -11.51 2.21
C GLY A 121 15.78 -10.63 1.24
N THR A 122 15.35 -10.48 0.00
CA THR A 122 16.02 -9.63 -1.00
C THR A 122 15.33 -8.29 -1.10
N THR A 123 16.10 -7.20 -0.98
CA THR A 123 15.60 -5.82 -1.09
C THR A 123 16.01 -5.20 -2.42
N LYS A 124 15.04 -4.58 -3.10
CA LYS A 124 15.25 -3.83 -4.35
C LYS A 124 14.62 -2.46 -4.27
N ASP A 125 15.23 -1.50 -4.96
CA ASP A 125 14.62 -0.21 -5.22
C ASP A 125 13.52 -0.39 -6.28
N VAL A 126 12.34 0.16 -6.01
CA VAL A 126 11.20 0.13 -6.91
C VAL A 126 10.63 1.52 -7.10
N ALA A 127 9.99 1.74 -8.25
CA ALA A 127 9.22 2.93 -8.53
C ALA A 127 7.79 2.51 -8.89
N LEU A 128 6.83 2.87 -8.07
CA LEU A 128 5.42 2.57 -8.25
C LEU A 128 4.69 3.83 -8.68
N ASP A 129 3.70 3.70 -9.54
CA ASP A 129 2.74 4.78 -9.81
C ASP A 129 2.00 5.08 -8.51
N TYR A 130 1.88 6.35 -8.16
CA TYR A 130 1.25 6.84 -6.95
C TYR A 130 0.12 7.79 -7.29
N GLU A 131 -1.01 7.61 -6.61
CA GLU A 131 -2.14 8.53 -6.68
C GLU A 131 -2.64 8.81 -5.27
N PHE A 132 -2.88 10.10 -4.97
CA PHE A 132 -3.52 10.53 -3.73
C PHE A 132 -5.03 10.61 -3.92
N GLY A 133 -5.79 9.82 -3.17
CA GLY A 133 -7.25 9.74 -3.25
C GLY A 133 -7.98 10.83 -2.45
N GLY A 134 -7.25 11.61 -1.63
CA GLY A 134 -7.82 12.67 -0.80
C GLY A 134 -8.00 12.31 0.66
N THR A 135 -8.50 13.29 1.43
CA THR A 135 -8.84 13.17 2.85
C THR A 135 -10.31 13.46 3.09
N ILE A 136 -10.90 12.84 4.10
CA ILE A 136 -12.30 13.07 4.50
C ILE A 136 -12.48 12.80 5.99
N THR A 137 -13.43 13.51 6.61
CA THR A 137 -13.94 13.14 7.94
C THR A 137 -15.08 12.12 7.76
N ASP A 138 -14.95 10.93 8.36
CA ASP A 138 -15.99 9.91 8.30
C ASP A 138 -17.20 10.29 9.19
N PRO A 139 -18.35 9.59 9.05
CA PRO A 139 -19.55 9.92 9.85
C PRO A 139 -19.39 9.78 11.36
N TRP A 140 -18.32 9.16 11.82
CA TRP A 140 -17.96 8.99 13.24
C TRP A 140 -16.94 10.00 13.74
N GLY A 141 -16.57 10.99 12.88
CA GLY A 141 -15.66 12.09 13.23
C GLY A 141 -14.17 11.76 13.07
N ARG A 142 -13.80 10.58 12.50
CA ARG A 142 -12.41 10.21 12.27
C ARG A 142 -11.92 10.76 10.95
N GLN A 143 -10.70 11.30 10.94
CA GLN A 143 -10.03 11.69 9.71
C GLN A 143 -9.51 10.47 8.98
N ARG A 144 -9.81 10.36 7.70
CA ARG A 144 -9.36 9.31 6.82
C ARG A 144 -8.62 9.89 5.62
N ALA A 145 -7.65 9.15 5.12
CA ALA A 145 -6.94 9.47 3.88
C ALA A 145 -6.86 8.22 3.01
N GLY A 146 -6.90 8.43 1.69
CA GLY A 146 -6.78 7.37 0.69
C GLY A 146 -5.60 7.60 -0.22
N LEU A 147 -4.91 6.54 -0.61
CA LEU A 147 -3.87 6.54 -1.64
C LEU A 147 -3.81 5.20 -2.36
N SER A 148 -3.31 5.20 -3.59
CA SER A 148 -3.06 3.98 -4.33
C SER A 148 -1.63 3.91 -4.85
N LEU A 149 -1.13 2.66 -4.94
CA LEU A 149 0.16 2.36 -5.55
C LEU A 149 -0.04 1.25 -6.59
N SER A 150 0.55 1.43 -7.77
CA SER A 150 0.54 0.37 -8.78
C SER A 150 1.88 0.27 -9.51
N GLY A 151 2.17 -0.91 -10.05
CA GLY A 151 3.42 -1.09 -10.76
C GLY A 151 3.67 -2.52 -11.20
N LYS A 152 4.91 -2.77 -11.60
CA LYS A 152 5.37 -4.09 -12.05
C LYS A 152 6.75 -4.36 -11.46
N ILE A 153 6.95 -5.60 -11.05
CA ILE A 153 8.25 -6.11 -10.61
C ILE A 153 8.59 -7.39 -11.39
N ASP A 154 9.87 -7.67 -11.53
CA ASP A 154 10.33 -8.99 -11.96
C ASP A 154 10.57 -9.85 -10.70
N ARG A 155 9.82 -10.95 -10.56
CA ARG A 155 9.92 -11.83 -9.39
C ARG A 155 11.30 -12.49 -9.23
N ARG A 156 12.05 -12.61 -10.33
CA ARG A 156 13.40 -13.18 -10.33
C ARG A 156 14.40 -12.30 -9.61
N ASP A 157 14.17 -10.99 -9.54
CA ASP A 157 15.00 -10.05 -8.78
C ASP A 157 14.97 -10.34 -7.27
N TYR A 158 14.00 -11.17 -6.83
CA TYR A 158 13.79 -11.59 -5.45
C TYR A 158 13.99 -13.09 -5.23
N ASP A 159 14.78 -13.74 -6.08
CA ASP A 159 15.05 -15.18 -6.02
C ASP A 159 13.80 -16.08 -6.09
N ILE A 160 12.73 -15.59 -6.72
CA ILE A 160 11.53 -16.37 -7.03
C ILE A 160 11.63 -16.82 -8.49
N THR A 161 12.40 -17.88 -8.71
CA THR A 161 12.77 -18.36 -10.05
C THR A 161 11.98 -19.57 -10.53
N TRP A 162 11.19 -20.21 -9.64
CA TRP A 162 10.37 -21.36 -10.01
C TRP A 162 9.57 -21.11 -11.29
N ASN A 163 9.67 -22.03 -12.24
CA ASN A 163 8.89 -22.00 -13.48
C ASN A 163 8.91 -23.38 -14.16
N GLN A 164 8.08 -23.54 -15.16
CA GLN A 164 8.03 -24.73 -15.99
C GLN A 164 7.87 -24.31 -17.46
N ALA A 165 8.68 -24.89 -18.34
CA ALA A 165 8.57 -24.65 -19.77
C ALA A 165 7.33 -25.37 -20.34
N LEU A 166 6.68 -24.74 -21.31
CA LEU A 166 5.56 -25.32 -22.06
C LEU A 166 6.07 -25.94 -23.33
N GLU A 167 5.50 -27.12 -23.72
CA GLU A 167 5.85 -27.80 -24.97
C GLU A 167 5.61 -26.92 -26.21
N ALA A 168 4.57 -26.08 -26.16
CA ALA A 168 4.24 -25.13 -27.23
C ALA A 168 5.12 -23.87 -27.24
N GLY A 169 6.12 -23.81 -26.38
CA GLY A 169 6.94 -22.60 -26.12
C GLY A 169 6.32 -21.67 -25.08
N GLY A 170 7.19 -20.95 -24.38
CA GLY A 170 6.80 -20.06 -23.27
C GLY A 170 6.91 -20.72 -21.89
N VAL A 171 6.31 -20.10 -20.88
CA VAL A 171 6.43 -20.48 -19.47
C VAL A 171 5.07 -20.56 -18.80
N VAL A 172 4.99 -21.37 -17.74
CA VAL A 172 3.76 -21.55 -16.96
C VAL A 172 3.41 -20.26 -16.21
N VAL A 173 4.40 -19.56 -15.64
CA VAL A 173 4.18 -18.31 -14.88
C VAL A 173 5.08 -17.21 -15.42
N SER A 174 4.50 -16.03 -15.72
CA SER A 174 5.25 -14.85 -16.14
C SER A 174 6.28 -14.44 -15.08
N GLU A 175 7.38 -13.89 -15.54
CA GLU A 175 8.40 -13.28 -14.69
C GLU A 175 7.91 -11.97 -14.07
N ILE A 176 7.06 -11.25 -14.80
CA ILE A 176 6.51 -9.97 -14.38
C ILE A 176 5.24 -10.17 -13.57
N VAL A 177 5.25 -9.62 -12.36
CA VAL A 177 4.12 -9.52 -11.44
C VAL A 177 3.64 -8.06 -11.42
N LYS A 178 2.34 -7.86 -11.57
CA LYS A 178 1.71 -6.54 -11.38
C LYS A 178 1.27 -6.40 -9.95
N LEU A 179 1.53 -5.23 -9.38
CA LEU A 179 1.09 -4.81 -8.05
C LEU A 179 -0.07 -3.83 -8.18
N ASN A 180 -1.07 -3.95 -7.31
CA ASN A 180 -2.19 -3.02 -7.19
C ASN A 180 -2.58 -2.92 -5.73
N ILE A 181 -2.28 -1.78 -5.12
CA ILE A 181 -2.42 -1.57 -3.70
C ILE A 181 -3.31 -0.34 -3.50
N GLU A 182 -4.46 -0.54 -2.85
CA GLU A 182 -5.38 0.50 -2.43
C GLU A 182 -5.29 0.63 -0.92
N ILE A 183 -4.94 1.82 -0.42
CA ILE A 183 -4.71 2.06 1.00
C ILE A 183 -5.67 3.12 1.50
N GLN A 184 -6.39 2.80 2.58
CA GLN A 184 -7.08 3.78 3.39
C GLN A 184 -6.50 3.77 4.80
N GLY A 185 -6.21 4.95 5.33
CA GLY A 185 -5.73 5.11 6.69
C GLY A 185 -6.67 5.94 7.55
N ILE A 186 -6.54 5.76 8.85
CA ILE A 186 -7.20 6.56 9.88
C ILE A 186 -6.13 7.37 10.61
N LEU A 187 -6.34 8.70 10.72
CA LEU A 187 -5.43 9.58 11.44
C LEU A 187 -5.25 9.10 12.88
N LYS A 188 -4.01 8.95 13.31
CA LYS A 188 -3.66 8.60 14.67
C LYS A 188 -4.02 9.77 15.60
N ALA A 189 -4.75 9.49 16.69
CA ALA A 189 -5.06 10.49 17.69
C ALA A 189 -3.79 10.93 18.43
N GLU A 190 -3.73 12.22 18.87
CA GLU A 190 -2.58 12.73 19.63
C GLU A 190 -2.38 12.02 20.98
N ASP A 191 -3.41 11.37 21.51
CA ASP A 191 -3.38 10.66 22.81
C ASP A 191 -2.84 9.22 22.73
N ASP A 192 -2.46 8.75 21.54
CA ASP A 192 -1.95 7.37 21.30
C ASP A 192 -0.40 7.28 21.33
N PHE A 193 0.30 8.23 22.02
CA PHE A 193 1.76 8.24 22.18
C PHE A 193 2.21 7.75 23.55
#